data_d309f106d924d9bdc49718821ccaca6a
#
_entry.id   d309f106d924d9bdc49718821ccaca6a
#
_cell.length_a   1.000
_cell.length_b   1.000
_cell.length_c   1.000
_cell.angle_alpha   90.00
_cell.angle_beta   90.00
_cell.angle_gamma   90.00
#
_symmetry.space_group_name_H-M   'P 1'
#
loop_
_entity.id
_entity.type
_entity.pdbx_description
1 polymer ?
#
loop_
_entity_poly.entity_id
_entity_poly.type
_entity_poly.pdbx_seq_one_letter_code
_entity_poly.pdbx_strand_id
1 'polypeptide(L)'
;TPLGPDERNWYPHVVGLGVLEALDQVLPAGEGEIEVGLKWPNDVLTAAGAKLGGILLETVDAPAIGAGEADGRGAGDPRDTVLVGIGLNLLGPVVDVDGRVLPDAAALGGPGGVRGGATEASAMPTPDLAPRLATALLALVAAELDLLDVHQGDAVASGQANRYGMTCLTIGRSVLIDPLGAGEGSFPAVAEGIDPQGRLVVRTEDGARRPLDVGDVRHARLGEP
;
A
#
# COMPACT_ATOMS: atom_id res chain seq x y z
N THR A 1 -0.57 12.51 -18.96
CA THR A 1 -0.91 11.48 -19.98
C THR A 1 -1.91 10.53 -19.34
N PRO A 2 -3.04 10.19 -19.96
CA PRO A 2 -3.91 9.18 -19.39
C PRO A 2 -3.14 7.84 -19.43
N LEU A 3 -2.84 7.30 -18.24
CA LEU A 3 -2.24 5.99 -18.11
C LEU A 3 -3.25 4.92 -18.54
N GLY A 4 -2.79 3.92 -19.30
CA GLY A 4 -3.60 2.77 -19.70
C GLY A 4 -4.05 1.93 -18.50
N PRO A 5 -5.04 1.02 -18.68
CA PRO A 5 -5.52 0.16 -17.59
C PRO A 5 -4.40 -0.61 -16.89
N ASP A 6 -3.43 -1.12 -17.64
CA ASP A 6 -2.32 -1.92 -17.11
C ASP A 6 -1.33 -1.09 -16.26
N GLU A 7 -1.19 0.20 -16.59
CA GLU A 7 -0.30 1.12 -15.88
C GLU A 7 -0.92 1.58 -14.54
N ARG A 8 -2.25 1.53 -14.42
CA ARG A 8 -2.98 1.90 -13.20
C ARG A 8 -2.76 0.92 -12.05
N ASN A 9 -2.36 -0.31 -12.34
CA ASN A 9 -2.03 -1.30 -11.30
C ASN A 9 -0.86 -0.83 -10.42
N TRP A 10 -0.01 0.09 -10.91
CA TRP A 10 1.08 0.63 -10.14
C TRP A 10 0.67 1.73 -9.16
N TYR A 11 -0.49 2.36 -9.31
CA TYR A 11 -0.92 3.44 -8.40
C TYR A 11 -0.91 3.04 -6.91
N PRO A 12 -1.53 1.92 -6.47
CA PRO A 12 -1.50 1.56 -5.06
C PRO A 12 -0.08 1.28 -4.56
N HIS A 13 0.79 0.78 -5.41
CA HIS A 13 2.17 0.44 -5.06
C HIS A 13 3.02 1.70 -4.86
N VAL A 14 2.94 2.66 -5.78
CA VAL A 14 3.69 3.91 -5.66
C VAL A 14 3.15 4.80 -4.54
N VAL A 15 1.83 4.81 -4.33
CA VAL A 15 1.23 5.44 -3.14
C VAL A 15 1.78 4.80 -1.86
N GLY A 16 1.90 3.46 -1.84
CA GLY A 16 2.51 2.72 -0.73
C GLY A 16 3.95 3.15 -0.45
N LEU A 17 4.76 3.36 -1.50
CA LEU A 17 6.14 3.88 -1.34
C LEU A 17 6.12 5.27 -0.68
N GLY A 18 5.27 6.18 -1.14
CA GLY A 18 5.12 7.50 -0.52
C GLY A 18 4.65 7.43 0.93
N VAL A 19 3.80 6.44 1.28
CA VAL A 19 3.40 6.20 2.67
C VAL A 19 4.58 5.77 3.53
N LEU A 20 5.41 4.82 3.07
CA LEU A 20 6.60 4.39 3.82
C LEU A 20 7.59 5.55 4.04
N GLU A 21 7.85 6.35 3.01
CA GLU A 21 8.72 7.52 3.12
C GLU A 21 8.16 8.57 4.10
N ALA A 22 6.84 8.80 4.09
CA ALA A 22 6.21 9.71 5.03
C ALA A 22 6.32 9.23 6.48
N LEU A 23 6.17 7.92 6.70
CA LEU A 23 6.37 7.31 8.00
C LEU A 23 7.81 7.48 8.47
N ASP A 24 8.78 7.20 7.62
CA ASP A 24 10.21 7.35 7.93
C ASP A 24 10.59 8.81 8.24
N GLN A 25 10.09 9.75 7.45
CA GLN A 25 10.33 11.18 7.66
C GLN A 25 9.76 11.71 8.98
N VAL A 26 8.55 11.29 9.33
CA VAL A 26 7.81 11.85 10.49
C VAL A 26 8.15 11.11 11.77
N LEU A 27 8.49 9.86 11.66
CA LEU A 27 8.78 8.96 12.75
C LEU A 27 10.28 8.58 12.72
N PRO A 28 11.19 9.42 13.23
CA PRO A 28 12.62 9.13 13.20
C PRO A 28 12.95 7.83 13.93
N ALA A 29 13.93 7.09 13.41
CA ALA A 29 14.37 5.82 13.97
C ALA A 29 14.69 5.91 15.46
N GLY A 30 14.26 4.93 16.22
CA GLY A 30 14.47 4.80 17.66
C GLY A 30 14.74 3.37 18.09
N GLU A 31 15.26 3.19 19.31
CA GLU A 31 15.43 1.86 19.88
C GLU A 31 14.06 1.17 20.02
N GLY A 32 13.95 -0.07 19.51
CA GLY A 32 12.70 -0.85 19.56
C GLY A 32 11.75 -0.58 18.38
N GLU A 33 12.21 0.06 17.32
CA GLU A 33 11.44 0.27 16.10
C GLU A 33 11.03 -1.06 15.46
N ILE A 34 9.73 -1.17 15.12
CA ILE A 34 9.22 -2.29 14.34
C ILE A 34 9.30 -1.91 12.87
N GLU A 35 9.96 -2.73 12.08
CA GLU A 35 10.04 -2.56 10.63
C GLU A 35 8.65 -2.60 9.99
N VAL A 36 8.41 -1.70 9.05
CA VAL A 36 7.15 -1.54 8.31
C VAL A 36 7.42 -1.80 6.83
N GLY A 37 6.48 -2.45 6.16
CA GLY A 37 6.56 -2.73 4.73
C GLY A 37 5.19 -2.80 4.09
N LEU A 38 5.17 -3.11 2.80
CA LEU A 38 3.97 -3.18 2.00
C LEU A 38 3.51 -4.63 1.81
N LYS A 39 2.21 -4.86 1.85
CA LYS A 39 1.59 -6.10 1.43
C LYS A 39 0.82 -5.84 0.14
N TRP A 40 1.12 -6.58 -0.89
CA TRP A 40 0.37 -6.51 -2.13
C TRP A 40 -1.12 -6.84 -1.89
N PRO A 41 -2.07 -6.08 -2.50
CA PRO A 41 -1.80 -4.97 -3.41
C PRO A 41 -1.70 -3.60 -2.72
N ASN A 42 -2.22 -3.39 -1.49
CA ASN A 42 -2.55 -2.07 -0.99
C ASN A 42 -2.53 -1.93 0.54
N ASP A 43 -1.92 -2.87 1.26
CA ASP A 43 -1.83 -2.82 2.71
C ASP A 43 -0.44 -2.37 3.19
N VAL A 44 -0.40 -1.70 4.33
CA VAL A 44 0.81 -1.38 5.09
C VAL A 44 0.84 -2.26 6.33
N LEU A 45 1.89 -3.07 6.47
CA LEU A 45 2.05 -4.02 7.56
C LEU A 45 3.33 -3.75 8.36
N THR A 46 3.35 -4.24 9.60
CA THR A 46 4.61 -4.49 10.31
C THR A 46 5.30 -5.73 9.74
N ALA A 47 6.62 -5.89 9.98
CA ALA A 47 7.36 -7.10 9.58
C ALA A 47 6.77 -8.39 10.20
N ALA A 48 6.11 -8.27 11.36
CA ALA A 48 5.39 -9.37 12.00
C ALA A 48 4.05 -9.71 11.31
N GLY A 49 3.62 -8.91 10.32
CA GLY A 49 2.40 -9.15 9.56
C GLY A 49 1.14 -8.48 10.11
N ALA A 50 1.24 -7.66 11.16
CA ALA A 50 0.10 -6.93 11.69
C ALA A 50 -0.21 -5.70 10.81
N LYS A 51 -1.50 -5.46 10.51
CA LYS A 51 -1.94 -4.38 9.63
C LYS A 51 -1.88 -3.03 10.33
N LEU A 52 -1.04 -2.14 9.81
CA LEU A 52 -0.90 -0.76 10.25
C LEU A 52 -1.85 0.18 9.50
N GLY A 53 -2.16 -0.14 8.25
CA GLY A 53 -3.02 0.68 7.43
C GLY A 53 -3.35 0.07 6.08
N GLY A 54 -4.06 0.84 5.26
CA GLY A 54 -4.42 0.43 3.91
C GLY A 54 -4.64 1.62 2.99
N ILE A 55 -4.55 1.35 1.70
CA ILE A 55 -4.69 2.31 0.60
C ILE A 55 -5.91 1.90 -0.21
N LEU A 56 -6.80 2.84 -0.46
CA LEU A 56 -7.97 2.66 -1.32
C LEU A 56 -7.86 3.61 -2.50
N LEU A 57 -8.05 3.10 -3.69
CA LEU A 57 -8.07 3.89 -4.92
C LEU A 57 -9.43 3.73 -5.60
N GLU A 58 -10.03 4.84 -5.95
CA GLU A 58 -11.28 4.89 -6.68
C GLU A 58 -11.13 5.76 -7.92
N THR A 59 -11.49 5.24 -9.08
CA THR A 59 -11.57 6.04 -10.31
C THR A 59 -12.94 6.69 -10.38
N VAL A 60 -12.98 7.98 -10.58
CA VAL A 60 -14.22 8.74 -10.75
C VAL A 60 -14.22 9.47 -12.09
N ASP A 61 -15.35 9.42 -12.78
CA ASP A 61 -15.61 10.25 -13.96
C ASP A 61 -15.83 11.69 -13.49
N ALA A 62 -14.75 12.46 -13.36
CA ALA A 62 -14.87 13.86 -13.02
C ALA A 62 -14.80 14.72 -14.29
N PRO A 63 -15.69 15.71 -14.45
CA PRO A 63 -15.48 16.74 -15.46
C PRO A 63 -14.15 17.42 -15.13
N ALA A 64 -13.31 17.66 -16.16
CA ALA A 64 -12.01 18.30 -16.00
C ALA A 64 -12.14 19.57 -15.15
N ILE A 65 -11.73 19.52 -13.89
CA ILE A 65 -11.73 20.69 -13.00
C ILE A 65 -10.62 21.60 -13.50
N GLY A 66 -11.01 22.76 -14.10
CA GLY A 66 -10.06 23.80 -14.47
C GLY A 66 -9.59 23.81 -15.91
N ALA A 67 -10.22 23.11 -16.83
CA ALA A 67 -10.06 23.39 -18.28
C ALA A 67 -10.71 24.73 -18.61
N GLY A 68 -10.05 25.81 -18.21
CA GLY A 68 -10.30 27.12 -18.81
C GLY A 68 -10.00 27.00 -20.30
N GLU A 69 -10.79 27.71 -21.14
CA GLU A 69 -10.74 27.74 -22.61
C GLU A 69 -9.35 28.17 -23.21
N ALA A 70 -8.28 28.21 -22.39
CA ALA A 70 -6.99 28.79 -22.77
C ALA A 70 -6.03 27.84 -23.51
N ASP A 71 -6.25 26.51 -23.50
CA ASP A 71 -5.24 25.56 -24.00
C ASP A 71 -5.47 25.00 -25.39
N GLY A 72 -6.59 25.33 -26.07
CA GLY A 72 -6.88 24.81 -27.40
C GLY A 72 -6.97 23.28 -27.51
N ARG A 73 -7.04 22.56 -26.38
CA ARG A 73 -7.25 21.11 -26.30
C ARG A 73 -8.74 20.87 -26.28
N GLY A 74 -9.24 20.22 -27.34
CA GLY A 74 -10.65 19.95 -27.51
C GLY A 74 -11.26 19.28 -26.29
N ALA A 75 -12.51 19.63 -25.97
CA ALA A 75 -13.36 18.92 -25.03
C ALA A 75 -13.52 17.47 -25.53
N GLY A 76 -12.76 16.52 -25.00
CA GLY A 76 -12.86 15.16 -25.54
C GLY A 76 -12.08 14.07 -24.83
N ASP A 77 -11.27 14.36 -23.85
CA ASP A 77 -10.60 13.30 -23.10
C ASP A 77 -11.01 13.38 -21.63
N PRO A 78 -11.95 12.53 -21.18
CA PRO A 78 -12.28 12.43 -19.76
C PRO A 78 -11.01 11.90 -19.06
N ARG A 79 -10.26 12.80 -18.43
CA ARG A 79 -9.16 12.40 -17.57
C ARG A 79 -9.78 11.71 -16.39
N ASP A 80 -9.57 10.41 -16.30
CA ASP A 80 -9.98 9.67 -15.13
C ASP A 80 -9.32 10.33 -13.91
N THR A 81 -10.14 10.78 -12.99
CA THR A 81 -9.65 11.28 -11.70
C THR A 81 -9.55 10.10 -10.76
N VAL A 82 -8.39 9.91 -10.15
CA VAL A 82 -8.18 8.88 -9.14
C VAL A 82 -8.24 9.52 -7.76
N LEU A 83 -9.17 9.06 -6.94
CA LEU A 83 -9.22 9.39 -5.52
C LEU A 83 -8.33 8.43 -4.75
N VAL A 84 -7.43 8.97 -3.94
CA VAL A 84 -6.51 8.21 -3.09
C VAL A 84 -6.95 8.35 -1.64
N GLY A 85 -7.43 7.26 -1.05
CA GLY A 85 -7.71 7.15 0.38
C GLY A 85 -6.57 6.41 1.10
N ILE A 86 -6.02 6.99 2.17
CA ILE A 86 -4.98 6.38 2.99
C ILE A 86 -5.48 6.32 4.43
N GLY A 87 -5.64 5.11 4.96
CA GLY A 87 -6.00 4.88 6.36
C GLY A 87 -4.79 4.35 7.14
N LEU A 88 -4.41 5.03 8.23
CA LEU A 88 -3.34 4.59 9.13
C LEU A 88 -3.84 4.57 10.57
N ASN A 89 -3.54 3.50 11.29
CA ASN A 89 -3.87 3.38 12.70
C ASN A 89 -2.85 4.19 13.52
N LEU A 90 -3.26 5.34 14.03
CA LEU A 90 -2.35 6.22 14.76
C LEU A 90 -2.17 5.80 16.22
N LEU A 91 -3.20 5.26 16.85
CA LEU A 91 -3.19 4.90 18.27
C LEU A 91 -3.84 3.53 18.48
N GLY A 92 -3.13 2.64 19.21
CA GLY A 92 -3.64 1.35 19.63
C GLY A 92 -4.25 1.36 21.04
N PRO A 93 -4.91 0.26 21.45
CA PRO A 93 -5.17 -0.91 20.62
C PRO A 93 -6.23 -0.63 19.54
N VAL A 94 -6.07 -1.23 18.36
CA VAL A 94 -7.07 -1.15 17.28
C VAL A 94 -8.23 -2.08 17.63
N VAL A 95 -9.45 -1.57 17.55
CA VAL A 95 -10.66 -2.31 17.90
C VAL A 95 -11.65 -2.33 16.73
N ASP A 96 -12.48 -3.38 16.68
CA ASP A 96 -13.60 -3.45 15.75
C ASP A 96 -14.79 -2.57 16.21
N VAL A 97 -15.88 -2.61 15.45
CA VAL A 97 -17.11 -1.85 15.73
C VAL A 97 -17.79 -2.25 17.05
N ASP A 98 -17.51 -3.45 17.55
CA ASP A 98 -18.02 -3.98 18.82
C ASP A 98 -17.04 -3.72 20.00
N GLY A 99 -15.93 -3.03 19.74
CA GLY A 99 -14.91 -2.71 20.75
C GLY A 99 -13.95 -3.86 21.07
N ARG A 100 -13.91 -4.93 20.25
CA ARG A 100 -12.97 -6.03 20.44
C ARG A 100 -11.63 -5.69 19.80
N VAL A 101 -10.55 -5.97 20.52
CA VAL A 101 -9.18 -5.76 20.00
C VAL A 101 -8.95 -6.68 18.81
N LEU A 102 -8.45 -6.09 17.72
CA LEU A 102 -8.05 -6.80 16.51
C LEU A 102 -6.59 -7.29 16.69
N PRO A 103 -6.36 -8.62 16.81
CA PRO A 103 -5.03 -9.16 17.11
C PRO A 103 -4.03 -8.98 15.95
N ASP A 104 -4.55 -8.90 14.73
CA ASP A 104 -3.75 -8.78 13.50
C ASP A 104 -3.61 -7.31 13.05
N ALA A 105 -3.95 -6.35 13.90
CA ALA A 105 -3.80 -4.93 13.64
C ALA A 105 -2.72 -4.29 14.52
N ALA A 106 -1.97 -3.37 13.95
CA ALA A 106 -0.98 -2.54 14.64
C ALA A 106 -1.36 -1.05 14.54
N ALA A 107 -0.77 -0.24 15.40
CA ALA A 107 -0.88 1.21 15.36
C ALA A 107 0.50 1.86 15.48
N LEU A 108 0.62 3.13 15.14
CA LEU A 108 1.90 3.87 15.24
C LEU A 108 2.31 4.07 16.71
N GLY A 109 1.35 4.33 17.60
CA GLY A 109 1.59 4.55 19.00
C GLY A 109 0.58 3.80 19.88
N GLY A 110 0.72 3.93 21.21
CA GLY A 110 -0.08 3.21 22.19
C GLY A 110 0.52 1.84 22.57
N PRO A 111 -0.15 1.09 23.45
CA PRO A 111 0.31 -0.24 23.86
C PRO A 111 0.50 -1.16 22.66
N GLY A 112 1.70 -1.71 22.47
CA GLY A 112 2.04 -2.56 21.32
C GLY A 112 2.20 -1.80 19.99
N GLY A 113 2.29 -0.49 20.01
CA GLY A 113 2.53 0.35 18.83
C GLY A 113 3.90 0.13 18.21
N VAL A 114 4.01 0.45 16.93
CA VAL A 114 5.25 0.32 16.10
C VAL A 114 6.42 1.10 16.74
N ARG A 115 6.11 2.17 17.48
CA ARG A 115 7.07 3.05 18.17
C ARG A 115 6.91 3.09 19.69
N GLY A 116 6.22 2.16 20.24
CA GLY A 116 6.08 2.03 21.69
C GLY A 116 7.09 1.03 22.23
N GLY A 117 8.21 1.49 22.75
CA GLY A 117 8.96 0.70 23.72
C GLY A 117 8.04 0.33 24.92
N ALA A 118 8.38 -0.67 25.69
CA ALA A 118 7.56 -1.31 26.75
C ALA A 118 7.01 -0.39 27.88
N THR A 119 7.09 0.93 27.76
CA THR A 119 6.59 1.88 28.76
C THR A 119 5.46 2.73 28.18
N GLU A 120 4.29 2.68 28.82
CA GLU A 120 3.06 3.42 28.44
C GLU A 120 3.28 4.92 28.19
N ALA A 121 4.26 5.55 28.84
CA ALA A 121 4.53 6.98 28.74
C ALA A 121 5.22 7.40 27.43
N SER A 122 5.97 6.50 26.76
CA SER A 122 6.65 6.78 25.48
C SER A 122 5.79 6.46 24.27
N ALA A 123 4.64 5.86 24.48
CA ALA A 123 3.81 5.26 23.45
C ALA A 123 2.75 6.21 22.85
N MET A 124 2.55 7.39 23.42
CA MET A 124 1.52 8.31 22.95
C MET A 124 2.04 9.14 21.76
N PRO A 125 1.30 9.17 20.65
CA PRO A 125 1.59 10.09 19.56
C PRO A 125 1.57 11.52 20.09
N THR A 126 2.55 12.34 19.66
CA THR A 126 2.51 13.77 19.94
C THR A 126 1.27 14.39 19.30
N PRO A 127 0.65 15.41 19.90
CA PRO A 127 -0.57 16.04 19.35
C PRO A 127 -0.41 16.54 17.91
N ASP A 128 0.81 16.76 17.47
CA ASP A 128 1.15 17.24 16.12
C ASP A 128 1.46 16.09 15.13
N LEU A 129 1.44 14.81 15.56
CA LEU A 129 1.76 13.68 14.70
C LEU A 129 0.83 13.62 13.47
N ALA A 130 -0.48 13.67 13.68
CA ALA A 130 -1.45 13.55 12.59
C ALA A 130 -1.30 14.66 11.53
N PRO A 131 -1.22 15.98 11.87
CA PRO A 131 -1.01 17.02 10.87
C PRO A 131 0.36 16.93 10.19
N ARG A 132 1.43 16.56 10.89
CA ARG A 132 2.76 16.36 10.28
C ARG A 132 2.74 15.21 9.30
N LEU A 133 2.13 14.08 9.69
CA LEU A 133 2.01 12.91 8.83
C LEU A 133 1.14 13.22 7.61
N ALA A 134 0.02 13.92 7.77
CA ALA A 134 -0.81 14.33 6.64
C ALA A 134 -0.05 15.21 5.64
N THR A 135 0.76 16.16 6.14
CA THR A 135 1.60 17.02 5.29
C THR A 135 2.66 16.21 4.54
N ALA A 136 3.34 15.28 5.21
CA ALA A 136 4.35 14.43 4.59
C ALA A 136 3.72 13.48 3.55
N LEU A 137 2.57 12.87 3.86
CA LEU A 137 1.82 12.02 2.95
C LEU A 137 1.44 12.76 1.67
N LEU A 138 0.88 13.97 1.78
CA LEU A 138 0.51 14.77 0.61
C LEU A 138 1.72 15.06 -0.28
N ALA A 139 2.85 15.44 0.31
CA ALA A 139 4.05 15.78 -0.46
C ALA A 139 4.70 14.55 -1.11
N LEU A 140 4.88 13.48 -0.34
CA LEU A 140 5.64 12.31 -0.79
C LEU A 140 4.83 11.41 -1.72
N VAL A 141 3.53 11.24 -1.47
CA VAL A 141 2.64 10.53 -2.40
C VAL A 141 2.52 11.28 -3.72
N ALA A 142 2.40 12.61 -3.69
CA ALA A 142 2.39 13.41 -4.92
C ALA A 142 3.70 13.24 -5.71
N ALA A 143 4.85 13.29 -5.02
CA ALA A 143 6.15 13.09 -5.66
C ALA A 143 6.29 11.70 -6.32
N GLU A 144 5.79 10.64 -5.68
CA GLU A 144 5.79 9.30 -6.26
C GLU A 144 4.89 9.18 -7.49
N LEU A 145 3.71 9.80 -7.44
CA LEU A 145 2.80 9.83 -8.59
C LEU A 145 3.37 10.65 -9.75
N ASP A 146 3.97 11.81 -9.45
CA ASP A 146 4.63 12.64 -10.45
C ASP A 146 5.81 11.90 -11.11
N LEU A 147 6.59 11.14 -10.33
CA LEU A 147 7.69 10.32 -10.85
C LEU A 147 7.19 9.25 -11.81
N LEU A 148 6.09 8.57 -11.48
CA LEU A 148 5.46 7.59 -12.35
C LEU A 148 4.94 8.26 -13.65
N ASP A 149 4.30 9.44 -13.54
CA ASP A 149 3.77 10.17 -14.70
C ASP A 149 4.88 10.65 -15.63
N VAL A 150 6.00 11.18 -15.09
CA VAL A 150 7.19 11.57 -15.87
C VAL A 150 7.73 10.40 -16.70
N HIS A 151 7.63 9.18 -16.17
CA HIS A 151 8.04 7.94 -16.86
C HIS A 151 6.88 7.27 -17.61
N GLN A 152 5.76 8.00 -17.84
CA GLN A 152 4.61 7.52 -18.62
C GLN A 152 4.03 6.20 -18.09
N GLY A 153 4.03 6.00 -16.77
CA GLY A 153 3.53 4.79 -16.12
C GLY A 153 4.53 3.64 -16.03
N ASP A 154 5.73 3.77 -16.59
CA ASP A 154 6.77 2.74 -16.52
C ASP A 154 7.48 2.77 -15.15
N ALA A 155 6.95 1.97 -14.21
CA ALA A 155 7.52 1.84 -12.86
C ALA A 155 8.89 1.13 -12.84
N VAL A 156 9.24 0.41 -13.91
CA VAL A 156 10.57 -0.20 -14.03
C VAL A 156 11.59 0.88 -14.41
N ALA A 157 11.28 1.70 -15.40
CA ALA A 157 12.15 2.79 -15.85
C ALA A 157 12.34 3.87 -14.77
N SER A 158 11.29 4.16 -13.96
CA SER A 158 11.38 5.10 -12.84
C SER A 158 12.16 4.53 -11.62
N GLY A 159 12.42 3.21 -11.60
CA GLY A 159 13.03 2.51 -10.45
C GLY A 159 12.05 2.18 -9.32
N GLN A 160 10.79 2.59 -9.43
CA GLN A 160 9.77 2.36 -8.39
C GLN A 160 9.44 0.87 -8.23
N ALA A 161 9.44 0.09 -9.33
CA ALA A 161 9.25 -1.36 -9.27
C ALA A 161 10.31 -2.04 -8.41
N ASN A 162 11.57 -1.64 -8.51
CA ASN A 162 12.64 -2.17 -7.68
C ASN A 162 12.46 -1.79 -6.20
N ARG A 163 12.15 -0.52 -5.92
CA ARG A 163 11.89 -0.04 -4.53
C ARG A 163 10.71 -0.77 -3.90
N TYR A 164 9.61 -0.94 -4.65
CA TYR A 164 8.46 -1.70 -4.18
C TYR A 164 8.82 -3.15 -3.88
N GLY A 165 9.56 -3.81 -4.78
CA GLY A 165 10.01 -5.19 -4.58
C GLY A 165 10.86 -5.39 -3.31
N MET A 166 11.66 -4.39 -2.94
CA MET A 166 12.48 -4.41 -1.71
C MET A 166 11.65 -4.23 -0.43
N THR A 167 10.52 -3.53 -0.51
CA THR A 167 9.67 -3.21 0.65
C THR A 167 8.43 -4.10 0.74
N CYS A 168 8.16 -4.91 -0.28
CA CYS A 168 6.98 -5.77 -0.34
C CYS A 168 7.15 -7.05 0.48
N LEU A 169 6.51 -7.10 1.64
CA LEU A 169 6.55 -8.23 2.56
C LEU A 169 5.84 -9.50 2.03
N THR A 170 5.10 -9.39 0.94
CA THR A 170 4.44 -10.55 0.30
C THR A 170 5.44 -11.41 -0.45
N ILE A 171 6.46 -10.80 -1.08
CA ILE A 171 7.43 -11.50 -1.92
C ILE A 171 8.26 -12.48 -1.09
N GLY A 172 8.45 -13.70 -1.62
CA GLY A 172 9.17 -14.78 -0.97
C GLY A 172 8.35 -15.58 0.06
N ARG A 173 7.09 -15.19 0.31
CA ARG A 173 6.24 -15.90 1.29
C ARG A 173 5.28 -16.89 0.64
N SER A 174 4.96 -17.94 1.41
CA SER A 174 3.79 -18.76 1.12
C SER A 174 2.53 -17.94 1.40
N VAL A 175 1.60 -17.96 0.47
CA VAL A 175 0.35 -17.17 0.50
C VAL A 175 -0.83 -18.05 0.16
N LEU A 176 -1.97 -17.77 0.75
CA LEU A 176 -3.25 -18.28 0.32
C LEU A 176 -3.90 -17.22 -0.55
N ILE A 177 -4.17 -17.55 -1.80
CA ILE A 177 -4.82 -16.65 -2.76
C ILE A 177 -6.32 -16.89 -2.73
N ASP A 178 -7.07 -15.83 -2.44
CA ASP A 178 -8.53 -15.80 -2.54
C ASP A 178 -8.92 -14.95 -3.76
N PRO A 179 -9.17 -15.54 -4.94
CA PRO A 179 -9.49 -14.76 -6.13
C PRO A 179 -10.83 -14.03 -5.98
N LEU A 180 -10.88 -12.78 -6.39
CA LEU A 180 -12.13 -12.01 -6.47
C LEU A 180 -12.88 -12.37 -7.74
N GLY A 181 -13.55 -13.53 -7.76
CA GLY A 181 -14.30 -13.98 -8.93
C GLY A 181 -15.14 -15.22 -8.63
N ALA A 182 -16.30 -15.34 -9.29
CA ALA A 182 -17.15 -16.51 -9.14
C ALA A 182 -16.51 -17.69 -9.86
N GLY A 183 -15.99 -18.66 -9.12
CA GLY A 183 -15.66 -19.97 -9.67
C GLY A 183 -14.32 -20.59 -9.27
N GLU A 184 -13.34 -19.84 -8.85
CA GLU A 184 -12.08 -20.40 -8.33
C GLU A 184 -12.09 -20.36 -6.80
N GLY A 185 -11.85 -21.49 -6.15
CA GLY A 185 -11.63 -21.56 -4.71
C GLY A 185 -10.24 -21.01 -4.33
N SER A 186 -10.04 -20.73 -3.05
CA SER A 186 -8.72 -20.35 -2.53
C SER A 186 -7.68 -21.42 -2.83
N PHE A 187 -6.47 -21.00 -3.20
CA PHE A 187 -5.37 -21.93 -3.48
C PHE A 187 -4.05 -21.45 -2.87
N PRO A 188 -3.19 -22.36 -2.38
CA PRO A 188 -1.86 -22.01 -1.87
C PRO A 188 -0.88 -21.75 -3.02
N ALA A 189 0.04 -20.81 -2.78
CA ALA A 189 1.10 -20.49 -3.73
C ALA A 189 2.30 -19.84 -3.01
N VAL A 190 3.40 -19.66 -3.73
CA VAL A 190 4.55 -18.86 -3.28
C VAL A 190 4.60 -17.57 -4.11
N ALA A 191 4.62 -16.42 -3.45
CA ALA A 191 4.77 -15.14 -4.12
C ALA A 191 6.22 -14.96 -4.57
N GLU A 192 6.45 -14.82 -5.89
CA GLU A 192 7.80 -14.73 -6.46
C GLU A 192 8.25 -13.31 -6.77
N GLY A 193 7.33 -12.40 -7.04
CA GLY A 193 7.66 -11.04 -7.40
C GLY A 193 6.47 -10.25 -7.93
N ILE A 194 6.75 -9.05 -8.42
CA ILE A 194 5.79 -8.19 -9.12
C ILE A 194 6.27 -8.06 -10.57
N ASP A 195 5.36 -8.23 -11.51
CA ASP A 195 5.68 -8.06 -12.92
C ASP A 195 5.68 -6.56 -13.34
N PRO A 196 6.14 -6.23 -14.58
CA PRO A 196 6.15 -4.85 -15.07
C PRO A 196 4.77 -4.18 -15.09
N GLN A 197 3.68 -4.95 -15.08
CA GLN A 197 2.31 -4.46 -15.01
C GLN A 197 1.78 -4.28 -13.58
N GLY A 198 2.61 -4.47 -12.55
CA GLY A 198 2.21 -4.32 -11.15
C GLY A 198 1.44 -5.52 -10.57
N ARG A 199 1.37 -6.65 -11.30
CA ARG A 199 0.66 -7.85 -10.87
C ARG A 199 1.54 -8.73 -10.00
N LEU A 200 0.93 -9.37 -8.99
CA LEU A 200 1.65 -10.34 -8.18
C LEU A 200 1.87 -11.63 -9.00
N VAL A 201 3.12 -12.02 -9.17
CA VAL A 201 3.47 -13.31 -9.78
C VAL A 201 3.62 -14.35 -8.68
N VAL A 202 2.79 -15.38 -8.74
CA VAL A 202 2.86 -16.51 -7.81
C VAL A 202 3.24 -17.80 -8.52
N ARG A 203 3.90 -18.69 -7.79
CA ARG A 203 4.16 -20.06 -8.23
C ARG A 203 3.25 -21.02 -7.47
N THR A 204 2.40 -21.71 -8.18
CA THR A 204 1.47 -22.74 -7.68
C THR A 204 2.18 -24.06 -7.38
N GLU A 205 1.51 -24.97 -6.68
CA GLU A 205 2.07 -26.28 -6.28
C GLU A 205 2.50 -27.16 -7.46
N ASP A 206 1.82 -27.02 -8.59
CA ASP A 206 2.18 -27.71 -9.85
C ASP A 206 3.38 -27.06 -10.57
N GLY A 207 3.96 -26.01 -9.99
CA GLY A 207 5.10 -25.28 -10.52
C GLY A 207 4.76 -24.20 -11.55
N ALA A 208 3.49 -24.00 -11.89
CA ALA A 208 3.08 -22.96 -12.82
C ALA A 208 3.24 -21.57 -12.23
N ARG A 209 3.63 -20.60 -13.08
CA ARG A 209 3.69 -19.16 -12.70
C ARG A 209 2.41 -18.48 -13.17
N ARG A 210 1.72 -17.81 -12.25
CA ARG A 210 0.46 -17.11 -12.53
C ARG A 210 0.58 -15.65 -12.11
N PRO A 211 0.40 -14.67 -13.02
CA PRO A 211 0.22 -13.26 -12.66
C PRO A 211 -1.21 -13.05 -12.16
N LEU A 212 -1.38 -12.27 -11.09
CA LEU A 212 -2.64 -11.96 -10.45
C LEU A 212 -2.91 -10.46 -10.50
N ASP A 213 -3.96 -10.05 -11.21
CA ASP A 213 -4.40 -8.65 -11.28
C ASP A 213 -5.19 -8.24 -10.03
N VAL A 214 -6.10 -9.12 -9.61
CA VAL A 214 -6.99 -8.88 -8.48
C VAL A 214 -7.03 -10.15 -7.64
N GLY A 215 -6.89 -9.99 -6.33
CA GLY A 215 -7.01 -11.10 -5.41
C GLY A 215 -6.78 -10.65 -3.97
N ASP A 216 -7.42 -11.29 -3.02
CA ASP A 216 -7.10 -11.12 -1.61
C ASP A 216 -5.96 -12.07 -1.26
N VAL A 217 -4.83 -11.52 -0.83
CA VAL A 217 -3.64 -12.30 -0.48
C VAL A 217 -3.53 -12.38 1.03
N ARG A 218 -3.70 -13.58 1.58
CA ARG A 218 -3.47 -13.88 2.98
C ARG A 218 -2.07 -14.43 3.16
N HIS A 219 -1.30 -13.78 4.03
CA HIS A 219 -0.01 -14.33 4.42
C HIS A 219 -0.22 -15.60 5.26
N ALA A 220 0.40 -16.70 4.85
CA ALA A 220 0.49 -17.85 5.73
C ALA A 220 1.26 -17.46 6.99
N ARG A 221 0.71 -17.74 8.17
CA ARG A 221 1.43 -17.58 9.43
C ARG A 221 2.59 -18.59 9.42
N LEU A 222 3.81 -18.10 9.64
CA LEU A 222 4.95 -18.99 9.86
C LEU A 222 4.71 -19.74 11.18
N GLY A 223 4.48 -21.05 11.11
CA GLY A 223 4.36 -21.91 12.27
C GLY A 223 3.09 -22.75 12.41
N GLU A 224 2.16 -22.69 11.50
CA GLU A 224 1.09 -23.69 11.41
C GLU A 224 1.42 -24.69 10.29
N PRO A 225 1.44 -26.01 10.58
CA PRO A 225 1.73 -27.08 9.64
C PRO A 225 0.64 -27.23 8.57
#